data_77144d049a9c993ae804fb8aa72fa282
#
_entry.id   77144d049a9c993ae804fb8aa72fa282
#
_cell.length_a   1.000
_cell.length_b   1.000
_cell.length_c   1.000
_cell.angle_alpha   90.00
_cell.angle_beta   90.00
_cell.angle_gamma   90.00
#
_symmetry.space_group_name_H-M   'P 1'
#
loop_
_entity.id
_entity.type
_entity.pdbx_description
1 polymer ?
#
loop_
_entity_poly.entity_id
_entity_poly.type
_entity_poly.pdbx_seq_one_letter_code
_entity_poly.pdbx_strand_id
1 'polypeptide(L)'
;CDFTNPDETNIPKAVKAASQSDVVIMVLGDCSTSEATNDVRKTCGENNDWATLILPGKQQELLEAVCATGKPVILILQAGRPYDILKASEMCKAILVNWLPGQEGGPAMADVLFGDYNPADDIPASRRTTSFVL
;
A
#
# COMPACT_ATOMS: atom_id res chain seq x y z
N CYS A 1 -9.44 0.04 -7.30
CA CYS A 1 -9.02 1.33 -7.89
C CYS A 1 -8.03 1.03 -8.97
N ASP A 2 -8.24 1.57 -10.13
CA ASP A 2 -7.29 1.48 -11.23
C ASP A 2 -6.11 2.43 -10.92
N PHE A 3 -4.90 1.89 -10.79
CA PHE A 3 -3.70 2.62 -10.36
C PHE A 3 -3.36 3.81 -11.26
N THR A 4 -3.83 3.80 -12.47
CA THR A 4 -3.40 4.72 -13.52
C THR A 4 -4.54 5.46 -14.16
N ASN A 5 -5.78 5.14 -13.79
CA ASN A 5 -6.91 5.90 -14.28
C ASN A 5 -6.86 7.31 -13.65
N PRO A 6 -6.67 8.37 -14.45
CA PRO A 6 -6.76 9.74 -13.97
C PRO A 6 -8.18 10.11 -13.52
N ASP A 7 -9.12 9.18 -13.60
CA ASP A 7 -10.50 9.39 -13.19
C ASP A 7 -10.59 9.51 -11.66
N GLU A 8 -10.63 10.72 -11.20
CA GLU A 8 -10.80 11.10 -9.80
C GLU A 8 -12.18 10.72 -9.24
N THR A 9 -13.09 10.23 -10.09
CA THR A 9 -14.49 9.93 -9.69
C THR A 9 -14.59 8.83 -8.62
N ASN A 10 -13.54 8.01 -8.48
CA ASN A 10 -13.52 6.93 -7.50
C ASN A 10 -13.03 7.38 -6.11
N ILE A 11 -12.29 8.48 -5.99
CA ILE A 11 -11.82 9.00 -4.69
C ILE A 11 -13.00 9.35 -3.77
N PRO A 12 -14.03 10.09 -4.20
CA PRO A 12 -15.20 10.36 -3.37
C PRO A 12 -15.94 9.11 -2.90
N LYS A 13 -15.97 8.05 -3.72
CA LYS A 13 -16.59 6.78 -3.32
C LYS A 13 -15.77 6.09 -2.23
N ALA A 14 -14.44 6.10 -2.34
CA ALA A 14 -13.55 5.55 -1.32
C ALA A 14 -13.66 6.33 0.00
N VAL A 15 -13.69 7.66 -0.05
CA VAL A 15 -13.89 8.53 1.10
C VAL A 15 -15.24 8.25 1.79
N LYS A 16 -16.31 8.10 1.00
CA LYS A 16 -17.62 7.73 1.54
C LYS A 16 -17.60 6.38 2.25
N ALA A 17 -16.98 5.37 1.65
CA ALA A 17 -16.84 4.05 2.27
C ALA A 17 -16.00 4.12 3.55
N ALA A 18 -14.87 4.82 3.51
CA ALA A 18 -14.00 5.02 4.66
C ALA A 18 -14.75 5.72 5.83
N SER A 19 -15.52 6.75 5.56
CA SER A 19 -16.27 7.47 6.61
C SER A 19 -17.31 6.62 7.33
N GLN A 20 -17.77 5.54 6.70
CA GLN A 20 -18.75 4.60 7.24
C GLN A 20 -18.10 3.37 7.92
N SER A 21 -16.78 3.27 7.90
CA SER A 21 -16.03 2.14 8.46
C SER A 21 -15.44 2.51 9.82
N ASP A 22 -15.15 1.50 10.65
CA ASP A 22 -14.44 1.70 11.92
C ASP A 22 -12.93 1.79 11.71
N VAL A 23 -12.41 1.01 10.77
CA VAL A 23 -11.01 0.95 10.36
C VAL A 23 -10.93 0.83 8.84
N VAL A 24 -9.93 1.43 8.25
CA VAL A 24 -9.67 1.34 6.81
C VAL A 24 -8.36 0.59 6.58
N ILE A 25 -8.41 -0.51 5.85
CA ILE A 25 -7.22 -1.20 5.34
C ILE A 25 -7.07 -0.81 3.88
N MET A 26 -5.96 -0.16 3.57
CA MET A 26 -5.70 0.38 2.24
C MET A 26 -4.47 -0.30 1.63
N VAL A 27 -4.62 -0.96 0.50
CA VAL A 27 -3.52 -1.58 -0.25
C VAL A 27 -3.15 -0.69 -1.40
N LEU A 28 -1.92 -0.19 -1.39
CA LEU A 28 -1.35 0.66 -2.43
C LEU A 28 0.01 0.11 -2.89
N GLY A 29 0.52 0.60 -4.00
CA GLY A 29 1.84 0.22 -4.46
C GLY A 29 1.96 0.06 -5.96
N ASP A 30 2.72 -0.94 -6.38
CA ASP A 30 3.06 -1.19 -7.78
C ASP A 30 2.10 -2.16 -8.48
N CYS A 31 2.10 -2.05 -9.79
CA CYS A 31 1.50 -3.03 -10.69
C CYS A 31 2.57 -3.58 -11.63
N SER A 32 2.81 -4.89 -11.57
CA SER A 32 3.80 -5.57 -12.41
C SER A 32 3.21 -6.22 -13.65
N THR A 33 1.89 -6.32 -13.73
CA THR A 33 1.26 -7.06 -14.81
C THR A 33 0.91 -6.20 -16.00
N SER A 34 1.38 -6.66 -17.18
CA SER A 34 0.50 -6.82 -18.31
C SER A 34 1.18 -7.68 -19.36
N GLU A 35 0.97 -8.95 -19.31
CA GLU A 35 1.33 -9.79 -20.44
C GLU A 35 0.35 -9.68 -21.61
N ALA A 36 -0.84 -9.14 -21.40
CA ALA A 36 -1.92 -9.19 -22.36
C ALA A 36 -2.23 -7.86 -23.07
N THR A 37 -1.70 -6.74 -22.63
CA THR A 37 -2.02 -5.45 -23.24
C THR A 37 -0.78 -4.53 -23.20
N ASN A 38 -0.64 -3.66 -24.19
CA ASN A 38 0.25 -2.50 -24.15
C ASN A 38 -0.19 -1.54 -23.01
N ASP A 39 -0.34 -2.07 -21.80
CA ASP A 39 -0.94 -1.36 -20.71
C ASP A 39 0.07 -0.43 -20.06
N VAL A 40 -0.14 0.85 -20.24
CA VAL A 40 0.62 1.94 -19.61
C VAL A 40 0.59 1.91 -18.07
N ARG A 41 -0.12 0.94 -17.48
CA ARG A 41 -0.32 0.78 -16.04
C ARG A 41 0.81 0.02 -15.33
N LYS A 42 1.77 -0.50 -16.06
CA LYS A 42 2.92 -1.18 -15.48
C LYS A 42 3.83 -0.16 -14.80
N THR A 43 3.98 -0.27 -13.49
CA THR A 43 4.79 0.64 -12.67
C THR A 43 6.06 0.01 -12.11
N CYS A 44 6.21 -1.31 -12.23
CA CYS A 44 7.40 -2.05 -11.84
C CYS A 44 7.58 -3.31 -12.70
N GLY A 45 8.70 -4.00 -12.53
CA GLY A 45 9.05 -5.23 -13.21
C GLY A 45 10.10 -5.03 -14.28
N GLU A 46 10.44 -6.10 -15.01
CA GLU A 46 11.49 -6.08 -16.03
C GLU A 46 11.27 -4.98 -17.06
N ASN A 47 12.31 -4.20 -17.34
CA ASN A 47 12.31 -3.07 -18.27
C ASN A 47 11.33 -1.93 -17.91
N ASN A 48 10.88 -1.87 -16.66
CA ASN A 48 10.08 -0.75 -16.16
C ASN A 48 10.66 -0.18 -14.90
N ASP A 49 11.06 1.06 -14.98
CA ASP A 49 11.64 1.81 -13.88
C ASP A 49 10.98 3.19 -13.76
N TRP A 50 10.97 3.72 -12.54
CA TRP A 50 10.42 5.04 -12.24
C TRP A 50 11.48 5.91 -11.64
N ALA A 51 11.58 7.14 -12.14
CA ALA A 51 12.56 8.13 -11.69
C ALA A 51 12.23 8.74 -10.31
N THR A 52 11.08 8.42 -9.73
CA THR A 52 10.63 8.99 -8.47
C THR A 52 10.26 7.91 -7.46
N LEU A 53 10.31 8.24 -6.17
CA LEU A 53 9.90 7.37 -5.07
C LEU A 53 8.46 7.62 -4.60
N ILE A 54 7.70 8.41 -5.33
CA ILE A 54 6.28 8.66 -5.00
C ILE A 54 5.41 7.50 -5.46
N LEU A 55 4.28 7.33 -4.80
CA LEU A 55 3.27 6.34 -5.20
C LEU A 55 2.74 6.65 -6.61
N PRO A 56 2.58 5.62 -7.47
CA PRO A 56 2.15 5.83 -8.85
C PRO A 56 0.72 6.39 -8.96
N GLY A 57 0.48 7.16 -10.01
CA GLY A 57 -0.85 7.67 -10.34
C GLY A 57 -1.44 8.56 -9.24
N LYS A 58 -2.70 8.34 -8.90
CA LYS A 58 -3.45 9.10 -7.90
C LYS A 58 -3.49 8.46 -6.50
N GLN A 59 -2.59 7.53 -6.24
CA GLN A 59 -2.60 6.79 -4.97
C GLN A 59 -2.30 7.68 -3.77
N GLN A 60 -1.40 8.66 -3.91
CA GLN A 60 -1.09 9.60 -2.85
C GLN A 60 -2.32 10.48 -2.52
N GLU A 61 -3.01 10.99 -3.53
CA GLU A 61 -4.21 11.79 -3.35
C GLU A 61 -5.35 10.97 -2.70
N LEU A 62 -5.50 9.72 -3.11
CA LEU A 62 -6.45 8.79 -2.51
C LEU A 62 -6.16 8.57 -1.02
N LEU A 63 -4.89 8.31 -0.68
CA LEU A 63 -4.47 8.10 0.71
C LEU A 63 -4.77 9.34 1.57
N GLU A 64 -4.38 10.51 1.11
CA GLU A 64 -4.61 11.78 1.81
C GLU A 64 -6.11 12.04 2.02
N ALA A 65 -6.93 11.81 0.99
CA ALA A 65 -8.38 12.00 1.07
C ALA A 65 -9.05 11.03 2.05
N VAL A 66 -8.60 9.78 2.08
CA VAL A 66 -9.12 8.78 3.02
C VAL A 66 -8.68 9.08 4.44
N CYS A 67 -7.42 9.42 4.68
CA CYS A 67 -6.92 9.81 6.00
C CYS A 67 -7.64 11.06 6.54
N ALA A 68 -8.02 11.99 5.67
CA ALA A 68 -8.78 13.19 6.06
C ALA A 68 -10.18 12.88 6.63
N THR A 69 -10.69 11.65 6.49
CA THR A 69 -11.93 11.21 7.15
C THR A 69 -11.79 11.09 8.68
N GLY A 70 -10.57 11.09 9.21
CA GLY A 70 -10.27 10.89 10.63
C GLY A 70 -10.40 9.44 11.10
N LYS A 71 -10.69 8.51 10.21
CA LYS A 71 -10.73 7.08 10.54
C LYS A 71 -9.32 6.50 10.64
N PRO A 72 -9.08 5.52 11.51
CA PRO A 72 -7.80 4.84 11.56
C PRO A 72 -7.53 4.13 10.22
N VAL A 73 -6.38 4.43 9.62
CA VAL A 73 -5.94 3.83 8.35
C VAL A 73 -4.73 2.95 8.60
N ILE A 74 -4.79 1.73 8.11
CA ILE A 74 -3.66 0.80 8.00
C ILE A 74 -3.27 0.75 6.53
N LEU A 75 -2.06 1.18 6.22
CA LEU A 75 -1.53 1.15 4.85
C LEU A 75 -0.72 -0.12 4.64
N ILE A 76 -1.06 -0.87 3.59
CA ILE A 76 -0.28 -1.99 3.10
C ILE A 76 0.37 -1.57 1.79
N LEU A 77 1.71 -1.53 1.75
CA LEU A 77 2.47 -1.25 0.55
C LEU A 77 2.88 -2.55 -0.13
N GLN A 78 2.31 -2.79 -1.29
CA GLN A 78 2.69 -3.91 -2.16
C GLN A 78 3.57 -3.37 -3.29
N ALA A 79 4.88 -3.55 -3.15
CA ALA A 79 5.83 -2.85 -3.99
C ALA A 79 7.08 -3.67 -4.27
N GLY A 80 7.63 -3.53 -5.47
CA GLY A 80 8.92 -4.12 -5.86
C GLY A 80 10.11 -3.23 -5.51
N ARG A 81 9.87 -2.05 -4.91
CA ARG A 81 10.90 -1.04 -4.60
C ARG A 81 10.50 -0.20 -3.40
N PRO A 82 11.44 0.55 -2.79
CA PRO A 82 11.11 1.52 -1.74
C PRO A 82 10.26 2.68 -2.28
N TYR A 83 9.38 3.20 -1.42
CA TYR A 83 8.62 4.43 -1.64
C TYR A 83 8.93 5.46 -0.57
N ASP A 84 8.75 6.74 -0.90
CA ASP A 84 8.71 7.81 0.08
C ASP A 84 7.39 7.70 0.85
N ILE A 85 7.49 7.30 2.11
CA ILE A 85 6.35 7.09 3.00
C ILE A 85 6.28 8.13 4.13
N LEU A 86 7.03 9.23 4.03
CA LEU A 86 7.09 10.21 5.12
C LEU A 86 5.68 10.73 5.47
N LYS A 87 4.94 11.21 4.49
CA LYS A 87 3.55 11.65 4.72
C LYS A 87 2.64 10.54 5.23
N ALA A 88 2.78 9.33 4.68
CA ALA A 88 1.98 8.18 5.11
C ALA A 88 2.25 7.85 6.58
N SER A 89 3.51 7.94 7.04
CA SER A 89 3.88 7.66 8.43
C SER A 89 3.29 8.66 9.44
N GLU A 90 2.99 9.88 8.99
CA GLU A 90 2.33 10.89 9.82
C GLU A 90 0.81 10.70 9.89
N MET A 91 0.20 10.13 8.86
CA MET A 91 -1.25 10.05 8.71
C MET A 91 -1.83 8.68 9.08
N CYS A 92 -1.11 7.60 8.78
CA CYS A 92 -1.57 6.23 9.00
C CYS A 92 -1.30 5.77 10.43
N LYS A 93 -2.13 4.86 10.94
CA LYS A 93 -1.93 4.24 12.26
C LYS A 93 -0.91 3.10 12.22
N ALA A 94 -0.79 2.43 11.08
CA ALA A 94 0.23 1.42 10.82
C ALA A 94 0.57 1.39 9.33
N ILE A 95 1.78 0.99 9.02
CA ILE A 95 2.24 0.74 7.64
C ILE A 95 2.92 -0.62 7.62
N LEU A 96 2.45 -1.48 6.70
CA LEU A 96 3.02 -2.78 6.42
C LEU A 96 3.60 -2.77 5.01
N VAL A 97 4.85 -3.18 4.86
CA VAL A 97 5.47 -3.35 3.54
C VAL A 97 5.43 -4.83 3.18
N ASN A 98 4.61 -5.16 2.21
CA ASN A 98 4.33 -6.54 1.80
C ASN A 98 5.18 -7.00 0.61
N TRP A 99 5.99 -6.13 0.05
CA TRP A 99 6.82 -6.41 -1.13
C TRP A 99 6.00 -7.07 -2.26
N LEU A 100 6.53 -8.15 -2.85
CA LEU A 100 5.86 -8.98 -3.85
C LEU A 100 5.62 -10.38 -3.25
N PRO A 101 4.55 -10.58 -2.49
CA PRO A 101 4.41 -11.71 -1.55
C PRO A 101 4.05 -13.05 -2.21
N GLY A 102 3.80 -13.08 -3.52
CA GLY A 102 3.40 -14.31 -4.20
C GLY A 102 2.01 -14.82 -3.81
N GLN A 103 1.78 -16.12 -4.00
CA GLN A 103 0.46 -16.75 -3.90
C GLN A 103 -0.13 -16.68 -2.48
N GLU A 104 0.71 -16.88 -1.45
CA GLU A 104 0.26 -16.90 -0.04
C GLU A 104 0.24 -15.52 0.61
N GLY A 105 0.44 -14.46 -0.16
CA GLY A 105 0.50 -13.09 0.36
C GLY A 105 -0.76 -12.62 1.07
N GLY A 106 -1.93 -13.02 0.58
CA GLY A 106 -3.21 -12.67 1.22
C GLY A 106 -3.36 -13.29 2.60
N PRO A 107 -3.27 -14.62 2.75
CA PRO A 107 -3.29 -15.29 4.05
C PRO A 107 -2.24 -14.75 5.01
N ALA A 108 -0.98 -14.64 4.59
CA ALA A 108 0.10 -14.13 5.44
C ALA A 108 -0.15 -12.71 5.95
N MET A 109 -0.71 -11.85 5.10
CA MET A 109 -1.08 -10.49 5.50
C MET A 109 -2.25 -10.47 6.48
N ALA A 110 -3.22 -11.36 6.31
CA ALA A 110 -4.33 -11.50 7.25
C ALA A 110 -3.82 -11.95 8.63
N ASP A 111 -2.95 -12.94 8.69
CA ASP A 111 -2.35 -13.42 9.96
C ASP A 111 -1.65 -12.29 10.72
N VAL A 112 -0.91 -11.43 10.01
CA VAL A 112 -0.26 -10.25 10.60
C VAL A 112 -1.29 -9.22 11.07
N LEU A 113 -2.31 -8.91 10.26
CA LEU A 113 -3.31 -7.89 10.58
C LEU A 113 -4.20 -8.28 11.75
N PHE A 114 -4.53 -9.55 11.90
CA PHE A 114 -5.38 -10.05 12.96
C PHE A 114 -4.61 -10.60 14.17
N GLY A 115 -3.27 -10.61 14.10
CA GLY A 115 -2.41 -10.94 15.24
C GLY A 115 -2.16 -12.43 15.42
N ASP A 116 -2.47 -13.26 14.44
CA ASP A 116 -2.17 -14.69 14.45
C ASP A 116 -0.66 -14.95 14.26
N TYR A 117 0.03 -14.00 13.65
CA TYR A 117 1.48 -14.00 13.47
C TYR A 117 2.07 -12.62 13.77
N ASN A 118 3.15 -12.60 14.56
CA ASN A 118 3.92 -11.38 14.83
C ASN A 118 5.23 -11.38 14.02
N PRO A 119 5.34 -10.61 12.94
CA PRO A 119 6.52 -10.63 12.08
C PRO A 119 7.80 -10.13 12.77
N ALA A 120 7.68 -9.46 13.93
CA ALA A 120 8.84 -9.00 14.70
C ALA A 120 9.55 -10.12 15.44
N ASP A 121 8.88 -11.24 15.70
CA ASP A 121 9.44 -12.34 16.50
C ASP A 121 10.52 -13.12 15.75
N ASP A 122 10.43 -13.18 14.42
CA ASP A 122 11.40 -13.89 13.58
C ASP A 122 12.57 -13.02 13.11
N ILE A 123 12.57 -11.73 13.44
CA ILE A 123 13.66 -10.81 13.08
C ILE A 123 14.67 -10.75 14.23
N PRO A 124 15.91 -11.24 14.03
CA PRO A 124 16.97 -11.07 15.03
C PRO A 124 17.11 -9.61 15.46
N ALA A 125 17.32 -9.37 16.75
CA ALA A 125 17.41 -8.03 17.33
C ALA A 125 18.39 -7.09 16.59
N SER A 126 19.42 -7.66 15.96
CA SER A 126 20.39 -6.95 15.12
C SER A 126 19.86 -6.49 13.76
N ARG A 127 18.68 -6.97 13.32
CA ARG A 127 18.06 -6.65 12.03
C ARG A 127 16.71 -5.93 12.15
N ARG A 128 16.30 -5.54 13.35
CA ARG A 128 15.01 -4.86 13.61
C ARG A 128 14.91 -3.43 13.06
N THR A 129 15.82 -3.03 12.19
CA THR A 129 15.89 -1.66 11.65
C THR A 129 15.08 -1.49 10.36
N THR A 130 14.32 -2.48 9.91
CA THR A 130 13.59 -2.34 8.65
C THR A 130 12.14 -2.78 8.80
N SER A 131 11.23 -1.84 8.65
CA SER A 131 9.94 -2.01 8.00
C SER A 131 8.68 -2.22 8.86
N PHE A 132 8.68 -1.89 10.14
CA PHE A 132 7.39 -1.72 10.82
C PHE A 132 7.38 -0.34 11.49
N VAL A 133 6.70 0.60 10.85
CA VAL A 133 6.32 1.85 11.52
C VAL A 133 4.99 1.54 12.21
N LEU A 134 5.06 1.36 13.53
CA LEU A 134 3.89 1.40 14.39
C LEU A 134 3.51 2.84 14.67
#